data_2767e01a54f262df09cd609e3952f6c5
#
_entry.id   2767e01a54f262df09cd609e3952f6c5
#
_cell.length_a   1.000
_cell.length_b   1.000
_cell.length_c   1.000
_cell.angle_alpha   90.00
_cell.angle_beta   90.00
_cell.angle_gamma   90.00
#
_symmetry.space_group_name_H-M   'P 1'
#
loop_
_entity.id
_entity.type
_entity.pdbx_description
1 polymer ?
#
loop_
_entity_poly.entity_id
_entity_poly.type
_entity_poly.pdbx_seq_one_letter_code
_entity_poly.pdbx_strand_id
1 'polypeptide(L)'
;MNAYLEALRPKLNEQDYQKLCGIDNPNVHEFIAKASDLCHAEQIFICSDSAEDIANVRRQAIASCEEKAILTLTGHTVHFDGEHDQGRDRQATKYLVPRGISLSKALNQIDRQEGLAEVRGFLKDSMKDHTMIVRFISLGPTNSVFTILGLQCSDSWYVAHSEDLLYRPGYQEFVQAGPKSDFLRVLHSAGKLNEDIVSVEHERKRIYIDNMDNTIYSVNTQYAGNSVGFKKLAFRLAIRKAHYEGWLAEHMLLMGVHGPGGRKTYFAGAFPSACGKTSTAMLPGETILGDDIAYIRNIDSVARAVNVEAGIFGIIQDVNPKDDSLIFKVLTSSGEIIFSNVLVKDGKPYWLGMGSELPKEGINFSGAWYEGKKDEFGEEIPPAHKNARYAVALKALENCDPQLDNPQGVELSGIMYGGRDAKAYVPVQQSFDWCHGIIAYGASLETETTFATIGQEGVPEINMMSIQDFISIPMGQNVRNNLEFGKKLEKAPVIFGVNYFLRDKDNGKFVNTIQDKHVWLKWMELRVHNEVEAIKSPTGLLPKYEDLRALFNQVLGREYLKEDYVKQFTIRVPENLAKIERVQRFYQENVSDTPLELFGILYLQRERLLKAKERFGDYISPENFEG
;
A
#
# COMPACT_ATOMS: atom_id res chain seq x y z
N MET A 1 -11.96 14.96 37.89
CA MET A 1 -11.19 13.73 37.64
C MET A 1 -11.93 12.90 36.64
N ASN A 2 -11.25 12.33 35.63
CA ASN A 2 -11.89 11.58 34.54
C ASN A 2 -12.27 10.17 35.07
N ALA A 3 -13.58 9.85 35.10
CA ALA A 3 -14.09 8.57 35.63
C ALA A 3 -13.47 7.34 34.93
N TYR A 4 -13.15 7.45 33.65
CA TYR A 4 -12.51 6.38 32.89
C TYR A 4 -11.05 6.15 33.32
N LEU A 5 -10.31 7.22 33.62
CA LEU A 5 -8.94 7.13 34.12
C LEU A 5 -8.89 6.45 35.50
N GLU A 6 -9.83 6.76 36.38
CA GLU A 6 -9.96 6.08 37.67
C GLU A 6 -10.32 4.60 37.53
N ALA A 7 -11.18 4.27 36.58
CA ALA A 7 -11.55 2.88 36.30
C ALA A 7 -10.36 2.05 35.79
N LEU A 8 -9.43 2.67 35.09
CA LEU A 8 -8.21 2.01 34.56
C LEU A 8 -7.13 1.82 35.64
N ARG A 9 -7.12 2.66 36.71
CA ARG A 9 -6.07 2.68 37.75
C ARG A 9 -5.70 1.30 38.31
N PRO A 10 -6.65 0.39 38.62
CA PRO A 10 -6.33 -0.93 39.20
C PRO A 10 -5.55 -1.86 38.24
N LYS A 11 -5.61 -1.62 36.94
CA LYS A 11 -4.98 -2.46 35.91
C LYS A 11 -3.63 -1.90 35.40
N LEU A 12 -3.22 -0.74 35.92
CA LEU A 12 -2.02 -0.01 35.50
C LEU A 12 -0.99 0.01 36.64
N ASN A 13 0.28 -0.15 36.32
CA ASN A 13 1.34 0.23 37.22
C ASN A 13 1.44 1.77 37.30
N GLU A 14 2.22 2.30 38.25
CA GLU A 14 2.30 3.76 38.49
C GLU A 14 2.84 4.50 37.25
N GLN A 15 3.83 3.96 36.57
CA GLN A 15 4.43 4.60 35.39
C GLN A 15 3.42 4.71 34.24
N ASP A 16 2.70 3.63 33.95
CA ASP A 16 1.70 3.59 32.89
C ASP A 16 0.48 4.45 33.20
N TYR A 17 0.11 4.53 34.50
CA TYR A 17 -0.92 5.46 34.91
C TYR A 17 -0.51 6.92 34.68
N GLN A 18 0.72 7.30 35.01
CA GLN A 18 1.23 8.65 34.75
C GLN A 18 1.31 8.98 33.27
N LYS A 19 1.66 8.00 32.40
CA LYS A 19 1.62 8.19 30.97
C LYS A 19 0.20 8.54 30.47
N LEU A 20 -0.83 7.86 30.95
CA LEU A 20 -2.23 8.20 30.61
C LEU A 20 -2.68 9.54 31.17
N CYS A 21 -2.25 9.91 32.41
CA CYS A 21 -2.52 11.23 32.98
C CYS A 21 -1.94 12.37 32.13
N GLY A 22 -0.83 12.12 31.42
CA GLY A 22 -0.20 13.08 30.51
C GLY A 22 -1.00 13.39 29.23
N ILE A 23 -2.00 12.58 28.89
CA ILE A 23 -2.84 12.76 27.70
C ILE A 23 -4.14 13.44 28.10
N ASP A 24 -4.30 14.72 27.77
CA ASP A 24 -5.54 15.47 28.02
C ASP A 24 -6.58 15.22 26.92
N ASN A 25 -7.02 13.97 26.77
CA ASN A 25 -8.09 13.61 25.85
C ASN A 25 -9.04 12.56 26.47
N PRO A 26 -10.24 12.97 26.91
CA PRO A 26 -11.20 12.04 27.54
C PRO A 26 -11.62 10.88 26.66
N ASN A 27 -11.64 11.05 25.32
CA ASN A 27 -12.02 10.00 24.39
C ASN A 27 -10.95 8.89 24.31
N VAL A 28 -9.68 9.23 24.55
CA VAL A 28 -8.59 8.23 24.67
C VAL A 28 -8.84 7.34 25.88
N HIS A 29 -9.07 7.95 27.04
CA HIS A 29 -9.34 7.23 28.29
C HIS A 29 -10.60 6.37 28.17
N GLU A 30 -11.66 6.92 27.57
CA GLU A 30 -12.92 6.21 27.34
C GLU A 30 -12.72 4.97 26.45
N PHE A 31 -11.99 5.12 25.34
CA PHE A 31 -11.75 4.01 24.42
C PHE A 31 -10.95 2.88 25.08
N ILE A 32 -9.86 3.22 25.80
CA ILE A 32 -9.04 2.25 26.51
C ILE A 32 -9.86 1.55 27.61
N ALA A 33 -10.65 2.31 28.39
CA ALA A 33 -11.47 1.75 29.45
C ALA A 33 -12.54 0.78 28.90
N LYS A 34 -13.25 1.18 27.84
CA LYS A 34 -14.26 0.33 27.20
C LYS A 34 -13.65 -0.92 26.55
N ALA A 35 -12.48 -0.80 25.94
CA ALA A 35 -11.75 -1.94 25.38
C ALA A 35 -11.33 -2.91 26.49
N SER A 36 -10.74 -2.39 27.57
CA SER A 36 -10.32 -3.20 28.72
C SER A 36 -11.47 -3.90 29.43
N ASP A 37 -12.63 -3.24 29.55
CA ASP A 37 -13.84 -3.83 30.14
C ASP A 37 -14.42 -4.92 29.23
N LEU A 38 -14.58 -4.66 27.95
CA LEU A 38 -15.11 -5.60 26.98
C LEU A 38 -14.24 -6.85 26.86
N CYS A 39 -12.93 -6.67 26.68
CA CYS A 39 -11.99 -7.77 26.48
C CYS A 39 -11.53 -8.43 27.78
N HIS A 40 -11.88 -7.85 28.94
CA HIS A 40 -11.51 -8.32 30.27
C HIS A 40 -10.00 -8.42 30.48
N ALA A 41 -9.24 -7.41 30.00
CA ALA A 41 -7.79 -7.38 30.17
C ALA A 41 -7.39 -7.43 31.66
N GLU A 42 -6.41 -8.25 32.01
CA GLU A 42 -5.91 -8.36 33.37
C GLU A 42 -5.02 -7.17 33.73
N GLN A 43 -4.12 -6.81 32.85
CA GLN A 43 -3.18 -5.69 32.97
C GLN A 43 -3.21 -4.85 31.70
N ILE A 44 -2.72 -3.63 31.79
CA ILE A 44 -2.60 -2.72 30.66
C ILE A 44 -1.17 -2.16 30.65
N PHE A 45 -0.53 -2.26 29.48
CA PHE A 45 0.77 -1.65 29.22
C PHE A 45 0.59 -0.45 28.28
N ILE A 46 1.02 0.72 28.71
CA ILE A 46 0.98 1.96 27.93
C ILE A 46 2.34 2.16 27.28
N CYS A 47 2.42 1.92 25.97
CA CYS A 47 3.64 2.10 25.21
C CYS A 47 3.80 3.57 24.81
N SER A 48 4.77 4.25 25.40
CA SER A 48 5.19 5.61 25.02
C SER A 48 6.22 5.58 23.87
N ASP A 49 6.72 6.76 23.48
CA ASP A 49 7.77 6.90 22.47
C ASP A 49 9.19 6.67 23.02
N SER A 50 9.30 6.19 24.28
CA SER A 50 10.59 5.94 24.91
C SER A 50 11.26 4.70 24.32
N ALA A 51 12.58 4.75 24.17
CA ALA A 51 13.36 3.60 23.71
C ALA A 51 13.21 2.36 24.61
N GLU A 52 12.91 2.57 25.91
CA GLU A 52 12.70 1.50 26.88
C GLU A 52 11.39 0.76 26.61
N ASP A 53 10.28 1.48 26.37
CA ASP A 53 8.98 0.89 26.06
C ASP A 53 9.02 0.13 24.73
N ILE A 54 9.64 0.70 23.70
CA ILE A 54 9.83 0.06 22.39
C ILE A 54 10.68 -1.21 22.52
N ALA A 55 11.78 -1.15 23.25
CA ALA A 55 12.60 -2.32 23.51
C ALA A 55 11.86 -3.38 24.36
N ASN A 56 10.94 -2.95 25.26
CA ASN A 56 10.11 -3.88 26.01
C ASN A 56 9.14 -4.64 25.11
N VAL A 57 8.46 -3.96 24.18
CA VAL A 57 7.55 -4.60 23.19
C VAL A 57 8.27 -5.73 22.46
N ARG A 58 9.48 -5.47 21.95
CA ARG A 58 10.29 -6.47 21.25
C ARG A 58 10.67 -7.64 22.17
N ARG A 59 11.12 -7.38 23.41
CA ARG A 59 11.46 -8.44 24.37
C ARG A 59 10.25 -9.33 24.66
N GLN A 60 9.08 -8.73 24.83
CA GLN A 60 7.85 -9.45 25.13
C GLN A 60 7.35 -10.26 23.93
N ALA A 61 7.47 -9.77 22.70
CA ALA A 61 7.15 -10.53 21.49
C ALA A 61 7.93 -11.84 21.36
N ILE A 62 9.21 -11.80 21.78
CA ILE A 62 10.07 -13.00 21.84
C ILE A 62 9.70 -13.87 23.07
N ALA A 63 9.47 -13.27 24.23
CA ALA A 63 9.19 -14.00 25.46
C ALA A 63 7.82 -14.72 25.42
N SER A 64 6.83 -14.15 24.73
CA SER A 64 5.52 -14.77 24.48
C SER A 64 5.55 -15.83 23.37
N CYS A 65 6.70 -16.04 22.73
CA CYS A 65 6.88 -16.92 21.57
C CYS A 65 6.09 -16.53 20.32
N GLU A 66 5.47 -15.35 20.30
CA GLU A 66 4.84 -14.81 19.09
C GLU A 66 5.88 -14.54 17.99
N GLU A 67 7.10 -14.17 18.39
CA GLU A 67 8.26 -14.10 17.51
C GLU A 67 9.35 -15.06 17.98
N LYS A 68 9.96 -15.76 17.02
CA LYS A 68 11.05 -16.70 17.29
C LYS A 68 12.40 -16.05 16.96
N ALA A 69 13.27 -15.92 17.96
CA ALA A 69 14.66 -15.41 17.79
C ALA A 69 15.62 -16.54 17.38
N ILE A 70 15.25 -17.30 16.35
CA ILE A 70 16.03 -18.46 15.85
C ILE A 70 16.97 -18.09 14.69
N LEU A 71 17.01 -16.83 14.30
CA LEU A 71 17.87 -16.30 13.24
C LEU A 71 19.20 -15.83 13.83
N THR A 72 20.30 -16.04 13.08
CA THR A 72 21.66 -15.73 13.55
C THR A 72 22.05 -14.26 13.39
N LEU A 73 21.42 -13.54 12.44
CA LEU A 73 21.70 -12.12 12.27
C LEU A 73 21.02 -11.31 13.37
N THR A 74 21.80 -10.43 14.00
CA THR A 74 21.32 -9.58 15.08
C THR A 74 20.15 -8.71 14.60
N GLY A 75 19.05 -8.76 15.34
CA GLY A 75 17.84 -7.99 15.05
C GLY A 75 16.80 -8.74 14.24
N HIS A 76 17.12 -9.91 13.69
CA HIS A 76 16.17 -10.71 12.92
C HIS A 76 15.31 -11.59 13.83
N THR A 77 14.00 -11.57 13.60
CA THR A 77 13.03 -12.50 14.17
C THR A 77 12.16 -13.11 13.08
N VAL A 78 11.46 -14.17 13.40
CA VAL A 78 10.47 -14.78 12.50
C VAL A 78 9.17 -15.07 13.24
N HIS A 79 8.06 -14.72 12.59
CA HIS A 79 6.70 -15.05 12.99
C HIS A 79 6.11 -16.07 12.01
N PHE A 80 5.34 -17.03 12.53
CA PHE A 80 4.62 -17.99 11.70
C PHE A 80 3.12 -17.84 11.93
N ASP A 81 2.41 -17.41 10.90
CA ASP A 81 0.95 -17.39 10.89
C ASP A 81 0.41 -18.81 10.75
N GLY A 82 -0.74 -19.08 11.35
CA GLY A 82 -1.47 -20.31 11.12
C GLY A 82 -1.95 -20.46 9.68
N GLU A 83 -2.21 -21.69 9.26
CA GLU A 83 -2.61 -22.03 7.89
C GLU A 83 -3.79 -21.20 7.37
N HIS A 84 -4.74 -20.89 8.23
CA HIS A 84 -5.94 -20.12 7.90
C HIS A 84 -5.75 -18.59 8.02
N ASP A 85 -4.57 -18.10 8.37
CA ASP A 85 -4.28 -16.67 8.55
C ASP A 85 -2.95 -16.22 7.90
N GLN A 86 -2.67 -16.71 6.69
CA GLN A 86 -1.44 -16.39 5.94
C GLN A 86 -1.66 -15.33 4.85
N GLY A 87 -2.80 -14.64 4.87
CA GLY A 87 -3.14 -13.64 3.86
C GLY A 87 -4.28 -12.73 4.27
N ARG A 88 -4.59 -11.76 3.41
CA ARG A 88 -5.75 -10.89 3.61
C ARG A 88 -7.05 -11.68 3.44
N ASP A 89 -7.90 -11.60 4.43
CA ASP A 89 -9.22 -12.20 4.39
C ASP A 89 -10.26 -11.20 3.88
N ARG A 90 -10.56 -11.28 2.58
CA ARG A 90 -11.58 -10.43 1.95
C ARG A 90 -13.01 -10.78 2.43
N GLN A 91 -13.28 -12.02 2.77
CA GLN A 91 -14.62 -12.46 3.18
C GLN A 91 -14.92 -12.01 4.61
N ALA A 92 -13.94 -12.10 5.51
CA ALA A 92 -14.05 -11.62 6.88
C ALA A 92 -14.01 -10.09 6.99
N THR A 93 -13.57 -9.37 5.93
CA THR A 93 -13.47 -7.91 5.92
C THR A 93 -14.77 -7.27 5.46
N LYS A 94 -15.43 -6.49 6.34
CA LYS A 94 -16.69 -5.80 6.03
C LYS A 94 -16.73 -4.39 6.59
N TYR A 95 -17.47 -3.51 5.89
CA TYR A 95 -17.84 -2.19 6.38
C TYR A 95 -19.11 -2.28 7.22
N LEU A 96 -19.09 -1.65 8.39
CA LEU A 96 -20.27 -1.44 9.22
C LEU A 96 -21.03 -0.23 8.70
N VAL A 97 -22.21 -0.43 8.15
CA VAL A 97 -23.00 0.65 7.55
C VAL A 97 -24.35 0.78 8.25
N PRO A 98 -24.84 2.02 8.50
CA PRO A 98 -26.18 2.22 9.01
C PRO A 98 -27.23 1.60 8.09
N ARG A 99 -28.34 1.15 8.65
CA ARG A 99 -29.43 0.54 7.91
C ARG A 99 -29.93 1.46 6.78
N GLY A 100 -30.02 0.92 5.58
CA GLY A 100 -30.48 1.67 4.39
C GLY A 100 -29.38 2.45 3.67
N ILE A 101 -28.14 2.42 4.15
CA ILE A 101 -26.96 3.00 3.47
C ILE A 101 -26.17 1.88 2.79
N SER A 102 -25.70 2.14 1.57
CA SER A 102 -24.77 1.27 0.85
C SER A 102 -23.63 2.09 0.28
N LEU A 103 -22.40 1.64 0.46
CA LEU A 103 -21.20 2.30 -0.08
C LEU A 103 -20.99 1.95 -1.56
N SER A 104 -20.92 0.67 -1.87
CA SER A 104 -20.75 0.13 -3.22
C SER A 104 -21.11 -1.35 -3.24
N LYS A 105 -21.55 -1.86 -4.38
CA LYS A 105 -21.78 -3.30 -4.58
C LYS A 105 -20.49 -4.12 -4.55
N ALA A 106 -19.35 -3.50 -4.81
CA ALA A 106 -18.03 -4.15 -4.79
C ALA A 106 -17.46 -4.33 -3.37
N LEU A 107 -18.08 -3.73 -2.33
CA LEU A 107 -17.60 -3.78 -0.95
C LEU A 107 -18.48 -4.68 -0.11
N ASN A 108 -17.87 -5.54 0.68
CA ASN A 108 -18.57 -6.32 1.67
C ASN A 108 -19.09 -5.40 2.79
N GLN A 109 -20.36 -5.48 3.09
CA GLN A 109 -21.05 -4.62 4.04
C GLN A 109 -21.95 -5.44 4.95
N ILE A 110 -22.17 -4.96 6.16
CA ILE A 110 -23.11 -5.52 7.13
C ILE A 110 -23.79 -4.37 7.86
N ASP A 111 -25.03 -4.57 8.33
CA ASP A 111 -25.70 -3.61 9.20
C ASP A 111 -24.83 -3.30 10.42
N ARG A 112 -24.68 -2.01 10.75
CA ARG A 112 -23.76 -1.58 11.80
C ARG A 112 -24.11 -2.16 13.17
N GLN A 113 -25.40 -2.24 13.52
CA GLN A 113 -25.81 -2.76 14.82
C GLN A 113 -25.56 -4.26 14.92
N GLU A 114 -25.88 -4.99 13.85
CA GLU A 114 -25.63 -6.43 13.74
C GLU A 114 -24.12 -6.73 13.82
N GLY A 115 -23.30 -6.05 13.01
CA GLY A 115 -21.85 -6.27 13.01
C GLY A 115 -21.18 -5.87 14.32
N LEU A 116 -21.62 -4.77 14.97
CA LEU A 116 -21.11 -4.41 16.31
C LEU A 116 -21.52 -5.43 17.38
N ALA A 117 -22.72 -5.98 17.32
CA ALA A 117 -23.14 -7.02 18.25
C ALA A 117 -22.28 -8.29 18.08
N GLU A 118 -22.06 -8.72 16.83
CA GLU A 118 -21.24 -9.89 16.51
C GLU A 118 -19.79 -9.71 16.99
N VAL A 119 -19.12 -8.64 16.57
CA VAL A 119 -17.69 -8.44 16.87
C VAL A 119 -17.44 -8.22 18.35
N ARG A 120 -18.34 -7.53 19.05
CA ARG A 120 -18.26 -7.39 20.52
C ARG A 120 -18.48 -8.71 21.23
N GLY A 121 -19.35 -9.58 20.70
CA GLY A 121 -19.53 -10.93 21.21
C GLY A 121 -18.24 -11.76 21.14
N PHE A 122 -17.47 -11.62 20.04
CA PHE A 122 -16.19 -12.32 19.88
C PHE A 122 -15.05 -11.70 20.70
N LEU A 123 -15.07 -10.38 20.91
CA LEU A 123 -14.08 -9.67 21.74
C LEU A 123 -14.31 -9.86 23.24
N LYS A 124 -15.52 -10.24 23.64
CA LYS A 124 -15.83 -10.40 25.05
C LYS A 124 -14.91 -11.44 25.69
N ASP A 125 -14.24 -11.02 26.77
CA ASP A 125 -13.29 -11.81 27.53
C ASP A 125 -12.07 -12.33 26.73
N SER A 126 -11.80 -11.78 25.53
CA SER A 126 -10.71 -12.25 24.66
C SER A 126 -9.32 -11.99 25.23
N MET A 127 -9.16 -10.98 26.10
CA MET A 127 -7.88 -10.65 26.73
C MET A 127 -7.81 -11.07 28.22
N LYS A 128 -8.70 -12.01 28.62
CA LYS A 128 -8.63 -12.57 29.96
C LYS A 128 -7.29 -13.30 30.13
N ASP A 129 -6.62 -13.03 31.26
CA ASP A 129 -5.28 -13.52 31.59
C ASP A 129 -4.15 -12.98 30.65
N HIS A 130 -4.46 -11.93 29.85
CA HIS A 130 -3.50 -11.25 28.98
C HIS A 130 -3.29 -9.79 29.35
N THR A 131 -2.15 -9.24 28.96
CA THR A 131 -1.86 -7.82 29.00
C THR A 131 -2.42 -7.14 27.75
N MET A 132 -3.27 -6.12 27.92
CA MET A 132 -3.66 -5.24 26.84
C MET A 132 -2.57 -4.21 26.56
N ILE A 133 -2.01 -4.23 25.37
CA ILE A 133 -0.98 -3.31 24.91
C ILE A 133 -1.69 -2.12 24.25
N VAL A 134 -1.41 -0.93 24.74
CA VAL A 134 -1.94 0.33 24.19
C VAL A 134 -0.83 1.03 23.42
N ARG A 135 -1.00 1.14 22.11
CA ARG A 135 -0.02 1.73 21.18
C ARG A 135 -0.55 3.02 20.58
N PHE A 136 0.26 4.08 20.61
CA PHE A 136 -0.01 5.38 20.02
C PHE A 136 0.83 5.54 18.75
N ILE A 137 0.19 5.95 17.67
CA ILE A 137 0.77 5.95 16.31
C ILE A 137 0.54 7.31 15.64
N SER A 138 1.54 7.79 14.92
CA SER A 138 1.41 8.88 13.97
C SER A 138 1.42 8.33 12.54
N LEU A 139 0.29 8.46 11.86
CA LEU A 139 0.17 8.19 10.42
C LEU A 139 0.56 9.46 9.66
N GLY A 140 1.72 9.42 9.04
CA GLY A 140 2.42 10.58 8.49
C GLY A 140 3.49 11.14 9.45
N PRO A 141 4.24 12.16 9.02
CA PRO A 141 5.24 12.83 9.85
C PRO A 141 4.63 13.43 11.11
N THR A 142 5.39 13.48 12.20
CA THR A 142 5.00 14.14 13.44
C THR A 142 5.02 15.68 13.28
N ASN A 143 4.30 16.39 14.14
CA ASN A 143 4.16 17.87 14.10
C ASN A 143 3.76 18.40 12.71
N SER A 144 2.84 17.72 12.04
CA SER A 144 2.47 17.97 10.65
C SER A 144 0.96 18.11 10.47
N VAL A 145 0.56 18.94 9.51
CA VAL A 145 -0.84 18.99 9.05
C VAL A 145 -1.30 17.68 8.38
N PHE A 146 -0.36 16.82 8.02
CA PHE A 146 -0.65 15.50 7.47
C PHE A 146 -0.88 14.43 8.54
N THR A 147 -0.51 14.69 9.80
CA THR A 147 -0.62 13.73 10.88
C THR A 147 -2.06 13.27 11.10
N ILE A 148 -2.29 11.97 11.09
CA ILE A 148 -3.50 11.35 11.62
C ILE A 148 -3.11 10.52 12.82
N LEU A 149 -3.70 10.82 13.97
CA LEU A 149 -3.46 10.09 15.21
C LEU A 149 -4.13 8.72 15.14
N GLY A 150 -3.46 7.69 15.64
CA GLY A 150 -3.97 6.33 15.75
C GLY A 150 -3.73 5.75 17.12
N LEU A 151 -4.74 5.09 17.68
CA LEU A 151 -4.68 4.40 18.97
C LEU A 151 -5.12 2.95 18.80
N GLN A 152 -4.25 2.01 19.15
CA GLN A 152 -4.55 0.58 19.14
C GLN A 152 -4.53 -0.01 20.54
N CYS A 153 -5.52 -0.86 20.82
CA CYS A 153 -5.53 -1.80 21.93
C CYS A 153 -5.42 -3.22 21.36
N SER A 154 -4.45 -4.00 21.82
CA SER A 154 -4.15 -5.35 21.32
C SER A 154 -3.65 -6.26 22.43
N ASP A 155 -3.83 -7.58 22.29
CA ASP A 155 -3.23 -8.60 23.14
C ASP A 155 -1.96 -9.22 22.53
N SER A 156 -1.52 -8.75 21.36
CA SER A 156 -0.37 -9.31 20.64
C SER A 156 0.85 -8.38 20.69
N TRP A 157 1.95 -8.88 21.24
CA TRP A 157 3.23 -8.20 21.25
C TRP A 157 3.88 -8.16 19.86
N TYR A 158 3.67 -9.19 19.05
CA TYR A 158 4.10 -9.21 17.64
C TYR A 158 3.45 -8.09 16.83
N VAL A 159 2.15 -7.87 17.03
CA VAL A 159 1.43 -6.78 16.34
C VAL A 159 2.01 -5.43 16.76
N ALA A 160 2.23 -5.22 18.05
CA ALA A 160 2.83 -3.98 18.55
C ALA A 160 4.26 -3.77 18.02
N HIS A 161 5.10 -4.83 17.95
CA HIS A 161 6.44 -4.76 17.38
C HIS A 161 6.41 -4.48 15.88
N SER A 162 5.49 -5.11 15.14
CA SER A 162 5.30 -4.81 13.70
C SER A 162 4.95 -3.34 13.47
N GLU A 163 4.17 -2.74 14.36
CA GLU A 163 3.81 -1.31 14.30
C GLU A 163 5.01 -0.40 14.56
N ASP A 164 5.92 -0.79 15.45
CA ASP A 164 7.15 -0.03 15.70
C ASP A 164 8.05 0.06 14.47
N LEU A 165 8.06 -0.98 13.64
CA LEU A 165 8.78 -0.99 12.36
C LEU A 165 8.07 -0.23 11.25
N LEU A 166 6.73 -0.25 11.28
CA LEU A 166 5.91 0.24 10.16
C LEU A 166 5.45 1.68 10.31
N TYR A 167 5.37 2.21 11.54
CA TYR A 167 4.81 3.54 11.80
C TYR A 167 5.70 4.38 12.69
N ARG A 168 5.40 5.68 12.70
CA ARG A 168 6.06 6.62 13.62
C ARG A 168 5.39 6.53 14.99
N PRO A 169 6.17 6.55 16.10
CA PRO A 169 5.61 6.66 17.43
C PRO A 169 4.75 7.92 17.55
N GLY A 170 3.64 7.84 18.28
CA GLY A 170 2.65 8.90 18.33
C GLY A 170 2.24 9.34 19.74
N TYR A 171 2.84 8.81 20.80
CA TYR A 171 2.46 9.18 22.16
C TYR A 171 2.61 10.69 22.43
N GLN A 172 3.72 11.30 22.02
CA GLN A 172 3.94 12.74 22.18
C GLN A 172 2.96 13.56 21.35
N GLU A 173 2.56 13.09 20.17
CA GLU A 173 1.51 13.72 19.38
C GLU A 173 0.17 13.75 20.12
N PHE A 174 -0.19 12.65 20.81
CA PHE A 174 -1.40 12.60 21.64
C PHE A 174 -1.32 13.53 22.84
N VAL A 175 -0.16 13.65 23.49
CA VAL A 175 0.05 14.58 24.62
C VAL A 175 -0.16 16.03 24.18
N GLN A 176 0.27 16.37 22.95
CA GLN A 176 0.20 17.74 22.41
C GLN A 176 -1.14 18.07 21.77
N ALA A 177 -1.90 17.07 21.33
CA ALA A 177 -3.06 17.25 20.47
C ALA A 177 -4.29 17.88 21.17
N GLY A 178 -4.34 17.85 22.49
CA GLY A 178 -5.43 18.44 23.30
C GLY A 178 -6.73 17.63 23.33
N PRO A 179 -7.72 18.10 24.13
CA PRO A 179 -8.84 17.26 24.59
C PRO A 179 -9.91 16.94 23.54
N LYS A 180 -9.90 17.62 22.40
CA LYS A 180 -10.91 17.43 21.33
C LYS A 180 -10.36 16.81 20.07
N SER A 181 -9.09 16.41 20.07
CA SER A 181 -8.45 15.82 18.89
C SER A 181 -9.08 14.49 18.54
N ASP A 182 -9.43 14.33 17.27
CA ASP A 182 -9.92 13.08 16.70
C ASP A 182 -8.76 12.13 16.42
N PHE A 183 -9.02 10.83 16.47
CA PHE A 183 -8.05 9.79 16.19
C PHE A 183 -8.73 8.53 15.65
N LEU A 184 -7.98 7.76 14.89
CA LEU A 184 -8.41 6.43 14.46
C LEU A 184 -8.20 5.42 15.58
N ARG A 185 -9.14 4.50 15.74
CA ARG A 185 -9.18 3.49 16.79
C ARG A 185 -9.01 2.10 16.17
N VAL A 186 -8.20 1.28 16.81
CA VAL A 186 -8.10 -0.14 16.48
C VAL A 186 -8.25 -0.96 17.75
N LEU A 187 -9.19 -1.89 17.74
CA LEU A 187 -9.31 -2.92 18.76
C LEU A 187 -9.03 -4.28 18.13
N HIS A 188 -7.91 -4.85 18.51
CA HIS A 188 -7.39 -6.11 17.97
C HIS A 188 -7.28 -7.17 19.05
N SER A 189 -7.57 -8.40 18.72
CA SER A 189 -7.23 -9.59 19.51
C SER A 189 -6.82 -10.73 18.58
N ALA A 190 -5.72 -11.40 18.92
CA ALA A 190 -5.29 -12.63 18.26
C ALA A 190 -6.26 -13.81 18.55
N GLY A 191 -7.12 -13.65 19.56
CA GLY A 191 -8.06 -14.67 20.00
C GLY A 191 -7.38 -15.80 20.76
N LYS A 192 -8.05 -16.96 20.82
CA LYS A 192 -7.52 -18.13 21.48
C LYS A 192 -6.38 -18.76 20.67
N LEU A 193 -5.20 -18.89 21.28
CA LEU A 193 -4.01 -19.47 20.67
C LEU A 193 -3.80 -20.92 21.18
N ASN A 194 -3.24 -21.77 20.33
CA ASN A 194 -2.77 -23.11 20.70
C ASN A 194 -1.31 -23.07 21.23
N GLU A 195 -0.72 -24.24 21.49
CA GLU A 195 0.68 -24.37 21.97
C GLU A 195 1.72 -23.84 20.97
N ASP A 196 1.39 -23.82 19.68
CA ASP A 196 2.24 -23.26 18.62
C ASP A 196 2.04 -21.75 18.42
N ILE A 197 1.25 -21.10 19.30
CA ILE A 197 0.92 -19.66 19.23
C ILE A 197 0.12 -19.33 17.94
N VAL A 198 -0.75 -20.21 17.52
CA VAL A 198 -1.61 -20.05 16.33
C VAL A 198 -3.07 -19.92 16.76
N SER A 199 -3.81 -18.98 16.17
CA SER A 199 -5.25 -18.80 16.41
C SER A 199 -6.04 -20.05 15.99
N VAL A 200 -6.88 -20.56 16.88
CA VAL A 200 -7.69 -21.78 16.66
C VAL A 200 -9.15 -21.49 16.36
N GLU A 201 -9.60 -20.25 16.49
CA GLU A 201 -11.01 -19.84 16.24
C GLU A 201 -11.14 -19.06 14.93
N HIS A 202 -10.50 -19.54 13.87
CA HIS A 202 -10.47 -18.85 12.57
C HIS A 202 -11.85 -18.65 11.93
N GLU A 203 -12.85 -19.48 12.23
CA GLU A 203 -14.24 -19.29 11.80
C GLU A 203 -14.90 -18.04 12.42
N ARG A 204 -14.36 -17.55 13.54
CA ARG A 204 -14.77 -16.29 14.20
C ARG A 204 -13.94 -15.09 13.76
N LYS A 205 -13.07 -15.23 12.78
CA LYS A 205 -12.27 -14.13 12.24
C LYS A 205 -13.18 -13.03 11.68
N ARG A 206 -12.99 -11.80 12.16
CA ARG A 206 -13.70 -10.61 11.68
C ARG A 206 -12.76 -9.41 11.60
N ILE A 207 -12.89 -8.68 10.49
CA ILE A 207 -12.17 -7.44 10.26
C ILE A 207 -13.22 -6.41 9.85
N TYR A 208 -13.71 -5.65 10.82
CA TYR A 208 -14.82 -4.72 10.63
C TYR A 208 -14.36 -3.27 10.69
N ILE A 209 -14.81 -2.46 9.72
CA ILE A 209 -14.48 -1.04 9.61
C ILE A 209 -15.73 -0.23 9.92
N ASP A 210 -15.75 0.44 11.07
CA ASP A 210 -16.83 1.35 11.48
C ASP A 210 -16.50 2.78 11.07
N ASN A 211 -17.03 3.19 9.91
CA ASN A 211 -16.85 4.54 9.39
C ASN A 211 -17.52 5.64 10.25
N MET A 212 -18.48 5.28 11.10
CA MET A 212 -19.20 6.25 11.93
C MET A 212 -18.42 6.63 13.17
N ASP A 213 -17.60 5.72 13.67
CA ASP A 213 -16.83 5.90 14.93
C ASP A 213 -15.32 5.84 14.69
N ASN A 214 -14.88 5.91 13.45
CA ASN A 214 -13.46 5.82 13.05
C ASN A 214 -12.73 4.64 13.74
N THR A 215 -13.42 3.48 13.83
CA THR A 215 -12.94 2.32 14.57
C THR A 215 -12.79 1.10 13.66
N ILE A 216 -11.68 0.40 13.82
CA ILE A 216 -11.39 -0.90 13.22
C ILE A 216 -11.45 -1.95 14.32
N TYR A 217 -12.18 -3.01 14.06
CA TYR A 217 -12.20 -4.23 14.87
C TYR A 217 -11.53 -5.34 14.10
N SER A 218 -10.47 -5.93 14.65
CA SER A 218 -9.76 -7.07 14.06
C SER A 218 -9.70 -8.17 15.10
N VAL A 219 -10.43 -9.25 14.88
CA VAL A 219 -10.67 -10.29 15.88
C VAL A 219 -10.29 -11.64 15.34
N ASN A 220 -9.61 -12.43 16.16
CA ASN A 220 -9.06 -13.75 15.81
C ASN A 220 -8.19 -13.70 14.55
N THR A 221 -7.26 -12.72 14.53
CA THR A 221 -6.31 -12.50 13.42
C THR A 221 -4.90 -12.40 13.96
N GLN A 222 -3.93 -12.97 13.22
CA GLN A 222 -2.51 -12.87 13.53
C GLN A 222 -1.69 -12.37 12.34
N TYR A 223 -2.15 -12.61 11.10
CA TYR A 223 -1.47 -12.11 9.92
C TYR A 223 -1.39 -10.58 9.94
N ALA A 224 -0.17 -10.01 9.88
CA ALA A 224 0.04 -8.57 10.02
C ALA A 224 -0.78 -7.74 9.01
N GLY A 225 -1.10 -8.28 7.83
CA GLY A 225 -1.98 -7.64 6.86
C GLY A 225 -3.43 -7.45 7.32
N ASN A 226 -3.86 -8.21 8.34
CA ASN A 226 -5.19 -8.12 8.98
C ASN A 226 -5.10 -7.48 10.37
N SER A 227 -4.04 -7.80 11.13
CA SER A 227 -3.89 -7.46 12.55
C SER A 227 -3.35 -6.06 12.77
N VAL A 228 -2.39 -5.63 11.94
CA VAL A 228 -1.86 -4.25 11.96
C VAL A 228 -2.86 -3.32 11.28
N GLY A 229 -3.83 -2.82 12.07
CA GLY A 229 -4.99 -2.08 11.57
C GLY A 229 -4.68 -0.72 10.92
N PHE A 230 -3.50 -0.16 11.16
CA PHE A 230 -3.11 1.16 10.64
C PHE A 230 -2.56 1.16 9.21
N LYS A 231 -2.42 0.02 8.55
CA LYS A 231 -2.07 -0.04 7.13
C LYS A 231 -3.33 0.12 6.25
N LYS A 232 -3.71 -0.91 5.55
CA LYS A 232 -4.83 -0.86 4.59
C LYS A 232 -6.21 -0.64 5.23
N LEU A 233 -6.37 -0.93 6.52
CA LEU A 233 -7.65 -0.72 7.20
C LEU A 233 -7.83 0.76 7.56
N ALA A 234 -6.85 1.39 8.22
CA ALA A 234 -6.88 2.83 8.50
C ALA A 234 -6.87 3.67 7.22
N PHE A 235 -6.24 3.19 6.15
CA PHE A 235 -6.28 3.85 4.85
C PHE A 235 -7.72 4.06 4.33
N ARG A 236 -8.61 3.10 4.57
CA ARG A 236 -10.03 3.23 4.25
C ARG A 236 -10.70 4.39 5.01
N LEU A 237 -10.40 4.52 6.30
CA LEU A 237 -10.88 5.65 7.12
C LEU A 237 -10.27 6.98 6.68
N ALA A 238 -8.98 6.97 6.30
CA ALA A 238 -8.29 8.15 5.80
C ALA A 238 -8.87 8.65 4.46
N ILE A 239 -9.27 7.76 3.54
CA ILE A 239 -9.96 8.13 2.29
C ILE A 239 -11.25 8.91 2.59
N ARG A 240 -12.02 8.43 3.57
CA ARG A 240 -13.25 9.13 3.98
C ARG A 240 -12.95 10.49 4.62
N LYS A 241 -11.96 10.56 5.51
CA LYS A 241 -11.50 11.83 6.12
C LYS A 241 -11.03 12.80 5.04
N ALA A 242 -10.22 12.35 4.10
CA ALA A 242 -9.71 13.12 2.98
C ALA A 242 -10.83 13.72 2.13
N HIS A 243 -11.88 12.94 1.86
CA HIS A 243 -13.06 13.42 1.14
C HIS A 243 -13.71 14.62 1.82
N TYR A 244 -13.95 14.55 3.13
CA TYR A 244 -14.59 15.65 3.87
C TYR A 244 -13.71 16.88 4.05
N GLU A 245 -12.39 16.69 4.12
CA GLU A 245 -11.41 17.76 4.33
C GLU A 245 -10.81 18.32 3.02
N GLY A 246 -11.12 17.71 1.87
CA GLY A 246 -10.71 18.21 0.55
C GLY A 246 -9.23 17.94 0.19
N TRP A 247 -8.66 16.84 0.68
CA TRP A 247 -7.33 16.35 0.32
C TRP A 247 -7.42 14.91 -0.24
N LEU A 248 -6.29 14.30 -0.60
CA LEU A 248 -6.28 12.96 -1.20
C LEU A 248 -5.48 11.98 -0.32
N ALA A 249 -6.08 10.81 -0.07
CA ALA A 249 -5.41 9.64 0.47
C ALA A 249 -5.33 8.58 -0.64
N GLU A 250 -4.13 8.23 -1.06
CA GLU A 250 -3.92 7.45 -2.29
C GLU A 250 -3.05 6.21 -2.05
N HIS A 251 -3.36 5.13 -2.78
CA HIS A 251 -2.57 3.91 -2.80
C HIS A 251 -1.38 4.08 -3.75
N MET A 252 -0.41 4.89 -3.32
CA MET A 252 0.72 5.32 -4.14
C MET A 252 2.05 5.13 -3.42
N LEU A 253 3.07 4.71 -4.18
CA LEU A 253 4.46 4.94 -3.80
C LEU A 253 4.75 6.45 -3.79
N LEU A 254 5.79 6.88 -3.06
CA LEU A 254 6.33 8.23 -3.09
C LEU A 254 7.86 8.14 -3.19
N MET A 255 8.45 8.78 -4.19
CA MET A 255 9.87 8.69 -4.48
C MET A 255 10.46 10.00 -5.00
N GLY A 256 11.77 10.18 -4.79
CA GLY A 256 12.54 11.26 -5.38
C GLY A 256 13.36 10.76 -6.57
N VAL A 257 13.22 11.41 -7.71
CA VAL A 257 13.93 11.10 -8.95
C VAL A 257 15.00 12.15 -9.19
N HIS A 258 16.23 11.71 -9.40
CA HIS A 258 17.35 12.61 -9.67
C HIS A 258 17.39 13.01 -11.15
N GLY A 259 17.37 14.32 -11.38
CA GLY A 259 17.56 14.96 -12.68
C GLY A 259 18.97 15.54 -12.85
N PRO A 260 19.20 16.25 -13.96
CA PRO A 260 20.46 16.94 -14.22
C PRO A 260 20.85 17.94 -13.11
N GLY A 261 22.15 18.09 -12.89
CA GLY A 261 22.69 19.07 -11.94
C GLY A 261 22.40 18.76 -10.46
N GLY A 262 22.03 17.52 -10.13
CA GLY A 262 21.70 17.10 -8.75
C GLY A 262 20.29 17.50 -8.30
N ARG A 263 19.44 17.96 -9.21
CA ARG A 263 18.02 18.23 -8.94
C ARG A 263 17.32 16.97 -8.49
N LYS A 264 16.39 17.08 -7.54
CA LYS A 264 15.51 15.98 -7.11
C LYS A 264 14.06 16.39 -7.32
N THR A 265 13.32 15.57 -8.03
CA THR A 265 11.90 15.77 -8.37
C THR A 265 11.06 14.65 -7.77
N TYR A 266 9.97 14.99 -7.06
CA TYR A 266 9.16 13.98 -6.37
C TYR A 266 7.97 13.54 -7.19
N PHE A 267 7.80 12.21 -7.22
CA PHE A 267 6.72 11.52 -7.92
C PHE A 267 5.94 10.63 -6.97
N ALA A 268 4.61 10.59 -7.17
CA ALA A 268 3.77 9.55 -6.62
C ALA A 268 3.36 8.56 -7.72
N GLY A 269 3.10 7.31 -7.36
CA GLY A 269 2.76 6.31 -8.38
C GLY A 269 1.77 5.26 -7.89
N ALA A 270 0.63 5.15 -8.59
CA ALA A 270 -0.41 4.18 -8.34
C ALA A 270 -0.24 2.96 -9.25
N PHE A 271 -0.06 1.79 -8.64
CA PHE A 271 0.10 0.52 -9.35
C PHE A 271 -0.68 -0.58 -8.62
N PRO A 272 -1.54 -1.32 -9.28
CA PRO A 272 -2.12 -2.56 -8.73
C PRO A 272 -1.04 -3.56 -8.32
N SER A 273 -1.43 -4.58 -7.56
CA SER A 273 -0.52 -5.65 -7.15
C SER A 273 0.19 -6.28 -8.35
N ALA A 274 1.47 -6.59 -8.20
CA ALA A 274 2.33 -7.17 -9.23
C ALA A 274 2.50 -6.33 -10.52
N CYS A 275 2.23 -5.01 -10.47
CA CYS A 275 2.41 -4.10 -11.60
C CYS A 275 3.71 -3.27 -11.52
N GLY A 276 4.59 -3.55 -10.55
CA GLY A 276 5.91 -2.93 -10.48
C GLY A 276 6.03 -1.75 -9.50
N LYS A 277 5.07 -1.55 -8.56
CA LYS A 277 5.08 -0.45 -7.57
C LYS A 277 6.37 -0.44 -6.74
N THR A 278 6.60 -1.45 -5.94
CA THR A 278 7.77 -1.56 -5.05
C THR A 278 9.10 -1.54 -5.82
N SER A 279 9.19 -2.28 -6.93
CA SER A 279 10.39 -2.29 -7.76
C SER A 279 10.67 -0.96 -8.49
N THR A 280 9.67 -0.09 -8.66
CA THR A 280 9.88 1.30 -9.13
C THR A 280 10.37 2.19 -8.00
N ALA A 281 9.79 2.07 -6.79
CA ALA A 281 10.22 2.83 -5.63
C ALA A 281 11.66 2.53 -5.20
N MET A 282 12.16 1.32 -5.50
CA MET A 282 13.50 0.85 -5.13
C MET A 282 14.51 0.88 -6.28
N LEU A 283 14.31 1.74 -7.28
CA LEU A 283 15.29 1.87 -8.37
C LEU A 283 16.64 2.39 -7.86
N PRO A 284 17.76 1.74 -8.22
CA PRO A 284 19.09 2.19 -7.86
C PRO A 284 19.36 3.62 -8.34
N GLY A 285 19.96 4.44 -7.47
CA GLY A 285 20.24 5.86 -7.79
C GLY A 285 19.07 6.82 -7.58
N GLU A 286 17.87 6.32 -7.26
CA GLU A 286 16.72 7.12 -6.86
C GLU A 286 16.44 6.96 -5.37
N THR A 287 15.62 7.86 -4.78
CA THR A 287 15.31 7.81 -3.34
C THR A 287 13.86 7.41 -3.08
N ILE A 288 13.62 6.66 -2.00
CA ILE A 288 12.29 6.24 -1.58
C ILE A 288 11.84 7.02 -0.35
N LEU A 289 10.60 7.55 -0.37
CA LEU A 289 9.88 8.02 0.81
C LEU A 289 8.85 6.99 1.29
N GLY A 290 8.29 6.20 0.39
CA GLY A 290 7.36 5.14 0.73
C GLY A 290 6.91 4.33 -0.47
N ASP A 291 6.46 3.11 -0.21
CA ASP A 291 6.10 2.19 -1.28
C ASP A 291 4.59 1.97 -1.43
N ASP A 292 3.74 2.49 -0.52
CA ASP A 292 2.37 1.98 -0.46
C ASP A 292 1.25 3.02 -0.29
N ILE A 293 1.33 3.96 0.66
CA ILE A 293 0.26 4.91 0.97
C ILE A 293 0.81 6.33 1.08
N ALA A 294 0.23 7.25 0.33
CA ALA A 294 0.56 8.66 0.36
C ALA A 294 -0.66 9.51 0.77
N TYR A 295 -0.43 10.55 1.58
CA TYR A 295 -1.37 11.64 1.77
C TYR A 295 -0.91 12.84 0.97
N ILE A 296 -1.82 13.44 0.20
CA ILE A 296 -1.53 14.58 -0.69
C ILE A 296 -2.47 15.72 -0.31
N ARG A 297 -1.89 16.86 0.09
CA ARG A 297 -2.63 18.06 0.47
C ARG A 297 -2.27 19.24 -0.43
N ASN A 298 -3.22 20.13 -0.59
CA ASN A 298 -2.97 21.46 -1.15
C ASN A 298 -2.49 22.35 0.00
N ILE A 299 -1.23 22.74 -0.04
CA ILE A 299 -0.62 23.69 0.89
C ILE A 299 -0.15 24.89 0.07
N ASP A 300 -0.75 26.06 0.31
CA ASP A 300 -0.44 27.30 -0.41
C ASP A 300 -0.50 27.15 -1.93
N SER A 301 -1.55 26.50 -2.44
CA SER A 301 -1.76 26.21 -3.87
C SER A 301 -0.75 25.25 -4.50
N VAL A 302 0.07 24.58 -3.70
CA VAL A 302 1.03 23.56 -4.12
C VAL A 302 0.59 22.16 -3.64
N ALA A 303 0.68 21.17 -4.51
CA ALA A 303 0.48 19.78 -4.09
C ALA A 303 1.69 19.31 -3.27
N ARG A 304 1.46 18.98 -2.01
CA ARG A 304 2.48 18.39 -1.14
C ARG A 304 2.07 17.00 -0.69
N ALA A 305 3.04 16.10 -0.62
CA ALA A 305 2.80 14.70 -0.27
C ALA A 305 3.71 14.23 0.86
N VAL A 306 3.18 13.30 1.64
CA VAL A 306 3.95 12.56 2.66
C VAL A 306 3.68 11.07 2.52
N ASN A 307 4.65 10.25 2.89
CA ASN A 307 4.42 8.83 3.14
C ASN A 307 3.77 8.64 4.52
N VAL A 308 2.72 7.84 4.56
CA VAL A 308 1.99 7.53 5.79
C VAL A 308 2.82 6.66 6.73
N GLU A 309 3.50 5.67 6.18
CA GLU A 309 4.27 4.67 6.90
C GLU A 309 5.72 5.12 7.15
N ALA A 310 6.37 4.53 8.14
CA ALA A 310 7.80 4.67 8.40
C ALA A 310 8.59 3.42 7.99
N GLY A 311 7.90 2.36 7.59
CA GLY A 311 8.47 1.06 7.22
C GLY A 311 7.75 0.40 6.06
N ILE A 312 8.21 -0.78 5.70
CA ILE A 312 7.69 -1.59 4.60
C ILE A 312 7.24 -2.94 5.15
N PHE A 313 6.00 -3.33 4.84
CA PHE A 313 5.50 -4.69 4.96
C PHE A 313 5.40 -5.31 3.56
N GLY A 314 6.51 -5.86 3.09
CA GLY A 314 6.69 -6.32 1.72
C GLY A 314 6.43 -7.81 1.51
N ILE A 315 6.02 -8.21 0.30
CA ILE A 315 6.09 -9.61 -0.15
C ILE A 315 7.56 -9.94 -0.36
N ILE A 316 8.03 -11.07 0.20
CA ILE A 316 9.44 -11.47 0.07
C ILE A 316 9.66 -12.43 -1.10
N GLN A 317 8.60 -13.08 -1.60
CA GLN A 317 8.71 -13.97 -2.75
C GLN A 317 9.34 -13.24 -3.95
N ASP A 318 10.26 -13.93 -4.64
CA ASP A 318 11.01 -13.45 -5.81
C ASP A 318 11.97 -12.29 -5.55
N VAL A 319 12.11 -11.80 -4.29
CA VAL A 319 13.16 -10.84 -3.93
C VAL A 319 14.52 -11.54 -4.07
N ASN A 320 15.36 -11.01 -4.96
CA ASN A 320 16.66 -11.62 -5.28
C ASN A 320 17.76 -10.55 -5.48
N PRO A 321 19.06 -10.92 -5.39
CA PRO A 321 20.16 -9.94 -5.44
C PRO A 321 20.32 -9.25 -6.80
N LYS A 322 19.78 -9.81 -7.89
CA LYS A 322 19.93 -9.28 -9.23
C LYS A 322 18.89 -8.18 -9.53
N ASP A 323 17.64 -8.44 -9.16
CA ASP A 323 16.51 -7.58 -9.54
C ASP A 323 16.13 -6.60 -8.43
N ASP A 324 16.38 -6.97 -7.14
CA ASP A 324 15.98 -6.21 -5.95
C ASP A 324 17.15 -6.00 -4.98
N SER A 325 18.31 -5.63 -5.49
CA SER A 325 19.58 -5.59 -4.75
C SER A 325 19.54 -4.77 -3.45
N LEU A 326 18.80 -3.65 -3.43
CA LEU A 326 18.70 -2.77 -2.26
C LEU A 326 18.01 -3.47 -1.10
N ILE A 327 16.80 -3.99 -1.31
CA ILE A 327 16.07 -4.66 -0.24
C ILE A 327 16.69 -6.02 0.09
N PHE A 328 17.21 -6.77 -0.89
CA PHE A 328 17.92 -8.02 -0.63
C PHE A 328 19.12 -7.82 0.30
N LYS A 329 19.90 -6.75 0.11
CA LYS A 329 21.02 -6.38 0.98
C LYS A 329 20.55 -6.12 2.41
N VAL A 330 19.46 -5.40 2.60
CA VAL A 330 18.88 -5.14 3.92
C VAL A 330 18.45 -6.45 4.58
N LEU A 331 17.67 -7.29 3.87
CA LEU A 331 17.15 -8.56 4.38
C LEU A 331 18.23 -9.59 4.72
N THR A 332 19.44 -9.42 4.22
CA THR A 332 20.58 -10.31 4.47
C THR A 332 21.70 -9.67 5.31
N SER A 333 21.43 -8.49 5.89
CA SER A 333 22.36 -7.77 6.79
C SER A 333 21.77 -7.66 8.19
N SER A 334 22.60 -7.46 9.21
CA SER A 334 22.12 -7.19 10.58
C SER A 334 21.25 -5.94 10.63
N GLY A 335 20.16 -6.00 11.36
CA GLY A 335 19.18 -4.94 11.49
C GLY A 335 17.87 -5.49 12.06
N GLU A 336 16.95 -4.63 12.44
CA GLU A 336 15.65 -5.03 12.97
C GLU A 336 14.70 -5.41 11.84
N ILE A 337 14.38 -6.69 11.72
CA ILE A 337 13.53 -7.26 10.67
C ILE A 337 12.68 -8.38 11.25
N ILE A 338 11.37 -8.32 10.99
CA ILE A 338 10.46 -9.43 11.23
C ILE A 338 10.20 -10.13 9.90
N PHE A 339 10.60 -11.40 9.79
CA PHE A 339 10.17 -12.25 8.68
C PHE A 339 8.88 -12.98 9.06
N SER A 340 7.98 -13.19 8.11
CA SER A 340 6.84 -14.09 8.33
C SER A 340 6.72 -15.13 7.23
N ASN A 341 6.47 -16.39 7.69
CA ASN A 341 6.17 -17.56 6.86
C ASN A 341 7.31 -17.96 5.89
N VAL A 342 8.54 -17.62 6.22
CA VAL A 342 9.75 -18.08 5.52
C VAL A 342 10.19 -19.46 6.00
N LEU A 343 11.08 -20.14 5.27
CA LEU A 343 11.79 -21.31 5.77
C LEU A 343 13.02 -20.86 6.56
N VAL A 344 13.27 -21.47 7.73
CA VAL A 344 14.48 -21.23 8.53
C VAL A 344 15.30 -22.51 8.58
N LYS A 345 16.58 -22.43 8.17
CA LYS A 345 17.58 -23.50 8.32
C LYS A 345 18.90 -22.91 8.79
N ASP A 346 19.48 -23.52 9.81
CA ASP A 346 20.76 -23.11 10.41
C ASP A 346 20.82 -21.60 10.74
N GLY A 347 19.71 -21.06 11.26
CA GLY A 347 19.57 -19.67 11.64
C GLY A 347 19.54 -18.66 10.49
N LYS A 348 19.25 -19.10 9.27
CA LYS A 348 19.08 -18.24 8.08
C LYS A 348 17.67 -18.36 7.53
N PRO A 349 17.05 -17.23 7.11
CA PRO A 349 15.77 -17.24 6.42
C PRO A 349 15.96 -17.57 4.93
N TYR A 350 15.03 -18.34 4.37
CA TYR A 350 14.94 -18.67 2.95
C TYR A 350 13.52 -18.48 2.45
N TRP A 351 13.38 -18.02 1.21
CA TRP A 351 12.10 -17.78 0.58
C TRP A 351 12.09 -18.17 -0.90
N LEU A 352 10.91 -18.35 -1.46
CA LEU A 352 10.74 -18.72 -2.87
C LEU A 352 11.31 -17.62 -3.77
N GLY A 353 12.12 -18.00 -4.75
CA GLY A 353 12.67 -17.07 -5.73
C GLY A 353 13.84 -16.20 -5.22
N MET A 354 14.50 -16.54 -4.08
CA MET A 354 15.61 -15.74 -3.54
C MET A 354 16.91 -15.79 -4.37
N GLY A 355 16.92 -16.52 -5.49
CA GLY A 355 18.07 -16.58 -6.39
C GLY A 355 19.12 -17.61 -6.02
N SER A 356 18.87 -18.48 -5.03
CA SER A 356 19.70 -19.61 -4.62
C SER A 356 18.87 -20.87 -4.41
N GLU A 357 19.53 -22.03 -4.38
CA GLU A 357 18.89 -23.31 -4.04
C GLU A 357 18.40 -23.27 -2.58
N LEU A 358 17.16 -23.74 -2.38
CA LEU A 358 16.56 -23.79 -1.05
C LEU A 358 16.96 -25.07 -0.30
N PRO A 359 17.10 -25.01 1.04
CA PRO A 359 17.29 -26.20 1.86
C PRO A 359 16.15 -27.20 1.70
N LYS A 360 16.47 -28.49 1.77
CA LYS A 360 15.48 -29.58 1.68
C LYS A 360 14.78 -29.90 3.00
N GLU A 361 15.17 -29.24 4.08
CA GLU A 361 14.57 -29.35 5.42
C GLU A 361 14.80 -28.09 6.23
N GLY A 362 13.98 -27.85 7.24
CA GLY A 362 14.08 -26.70 8.12
C GLY A 362 12.84 -26.53 9.00
N ILE A 363 12.59 -25.30 9.44
CA ILE A 363 11.40 -24.91 10.20
C ILE A 363 10.64 -23.86 9.36
N ASN A 364 9.36 -24.08 9.15
CA ASN A 364 8.48 -23.11 8.51
C ASN A 364 7.13 -23.01 9.26
N PHE A 365 6.13 -22.39 8.64
CA PHE A 365 4.78 -22.22 9.20
C PHE A 365 4.06 -23.55 9.53
N SER A 366 4.51 -24.68 9.00
CA SER A 366 4.01 -26.02 9.33
C SER A 366 4.84 -26.74 10.41
N GLY A 367 5.73 -26.03 11.11
CA GLY A 367 6.68 -26.60 12.05
C GLY A 367 7.92 -27.18 11.36
N ALA A 368 8.40 -28.36 11.79
CA ALA A 368 9.47 -29.07 11.11
C ALA A 368 9.02 -29.45 9.70
N TRP A 369 9.77 -28.94 8.70
CA TRP A 369 9.46 -29.12 7.28
C TRP A 369 10.60 -29.89 6.57
N TYR A 370 10.22 -30.71 5.59
CA TYR A 370 11.14 -31.40 4.68
C TYR A 370 10.50 -31.48 3.28
N GLU A 371 11.31 -31.59 2.25
CA GLU A 371 10.87 -31.69 0.86
C GLU A 371 9.90 -32.87 0.67
N GLY A 372 8.71 -32.59 0.10
CA GLY A 372 7.64 -33.58 -0.06
C GLY A 372 6.72 -33.75 1.15
N LYS A 373 6.86 -32.92 2.23
CA LYS A 373 5.89 -32.91 3.34
C LYS A 373 4.52 -32.49 2.81
N LYS A 374 3.48 -33.20 3.26
CA LYS A 374 2.08 -32.96 2.86
C LYS A 374 1.24 -32.49 4.04
N ASP A 375 0.21 -31.72 3.72
CA ASP A 375 -0.85 -31.33 4.64
C ASP A 375 -1.88 -32.47 4.88
N GLU A 376 -2.91 -32.20 5.67
CA GLU A 376 -4.00 -33.14 5.96
C GLU A 376 -4.86 -33.52 4.74
N PHE A 377 -4.82 -32.69 3.67
CA PHE A 377 -5.53 -32.93 2.42
C PHE A 377 -4.67 -33.68 1.39
N GLY A 378 -3.40 -33.94 1.70
CA GLY A 378 -2.44 -34.61 0.82
C GLY A 378 -1.74 -33.68 -0.18
N GLU A 379 -1.93 -32.36 -0.06
CA GLU A 379 -1.24 -31.35 -0.86
C GLU A 379 0.17 -31.10 -0.31
N GLU A 380 1.12 -30.81 -1.19
CA GLU A 380 2.50 -30.58 -0.81
C GLU A 380 2.65 -29.20 -0.16
N ILE A 381 3.22 -29.15 1.05
CA ILE A 381 3.54 -27.93 1.78
C ILE A 381 4.82 -27.31 1.19
N PRO A 382 4.77 -26.09 0.66
CA PRO A 382 5.98 -25.44 0.12
C PRO A 382 6.99 -25.10 1.23
N PRO A 383 8.28 -24.95 0.90
CA PRO A 383 9.31 -24.59 1.90
C PRO A 383 9.02 -23.25 2.58
N ALA A 384 8.58 -22.25 1.83
CA ALA A 384 8.10 -20.96 2.33
C ALA A 384 6.74 -20.65 1.70
N HIS A 385 5.91 -19.88 2.41
CA HIS A 385 4.60 -19.51 1.88
C HIS A 385 4.73 -18.51 0.72
N LYS A 386 3.86 -18.61 -0.29
CA LYS A 386 3.83 -17.68 -1.44
C LYS A 386 3.59 -16.22 -1.03
N ASN A 387 2.90 -16.01 0.08
CA ASN A 387 2.65 -14.70 0.68
C ASN A 387 3.56 -14.43 1.88
N ALA A 388 4.72 -15.09 1.99
CA ALA A 388 5.72 -14.78 3.00
C ALA A 388 6.11 -13.30 2.92
N ARG A 389 6.37 -12.68 4.09
CA ARG A 389 6.56 -11.24 4.22
C ARG A 389 7.82 -10.89 4.99
N TYR A 390 8.19 -9.64 4.88
CA TYR A 390 9.13 -8.97 5.80
C TYR A 390 8.55 -7.64 6.26
N ALA A 391 8.84 -7.27 7.50
CA ALA A 391 8.62 -5.93 8.04
C ALA A 391 9.98 -5.31 8.36
N VAL A 392 10.23 -4.12 7.85
CA VAL A 392 11.49 -3.38 8.03
C VAL A 392 11.24 -1.87 7.98
N ALA A 393 11.98 -1.11 8.80
CA ALA A 393 11.94 0.35 8.75
C ALA A 393 12.53 0.87 7.42
N LEU A 394 11.90 1.89 6.81
CA LEU A 394 12.41 2.55 5.59
C LEU A 394 13.82 3.11 5.79
N LYS A 395 14.14 3.60 6.98
CA LYS A 395 15.48 4.13 7.33
C LYS A 395 16.60 3.08 7.27
N ALA A 396 16.27 1.79 7.21
CA ALA A 396 17.25 0.73 6.98
C ALA A 396 17.73 0.67 5.52
N LEU A 397 16.99 1.24 4.58
CA LEU A 397 17.36 1.31 3.18
C LEU A 397 18.39 2.41 2.94
N GLU A 398 19.45 2.10 2.20
CA GLU A 398 20.51 3.08 1.88
C GLU A 398 20.02 4.21 0.96
N ASN A 399 18.93 4.00 0.22
CA ASN A 399 18.28 4.99 -0.61
C ASN A 399 17.05 5.64 0.03
N CYS A 400 16.87 5.51 1.36
CA CYS A 400 15.83 6.23 2.07
C CYS A 400 15.99 7.74 1.89
N ASP A 401 14.94 8.41 1.45
CA ASP A 401 14.99 9.86 1.24
C ASP A 401 15.08 10.60 2.59
N PRO A 402 16.01 11.58 2.75
CA PRO A 402 16.13 12.35 3.97
C PRO A 402 14.90 13.20 4.30
N GLN A 403 13.97 13.40 3.35
CA GLN A 403 12.70 14.08 3.55
C GLN A 403 11.57 13.17 4.07
N LEU A 404 11.85 11.90 4.40
CA LEU A 404 10.85 10.94 4.88
C LEU A 404 10.00 11.49 6.03
N ASP A 405 10.63 12.18 6.98
CA ASP A 405 9.97 12.73 8.18
C ASP A 405 9.77 14.26 8.11
N ASN A 406 9.88 14.87 6.92
CA ASN A 406 9.63 16.30 6.78
C ASN A 406 8.16 16.64 7.07
N PRO A 407 7.86 17.44 8.12
CA PRO A 407 6.48 17.76 8.50
C PRO A 407 5.75 18.62 7.46
N GLN A 408 6.46 19.28 6.56
CA GLN A 408 5.90 20.04 5.45
C GLN A 408 5.56 19.16 4.24
N GLY A 409 5.97 17.88 4.27
CA GLY A 409 5.93 17.02 3.09
C GLY A 409 6.84 17.49 1.96
N VAL A 410 6.81 16.78 0.85
CA VAL A 410 7.56 17.11 -0.36
C VAL A 410 6.63 17.69 -1.42
N GLU A 411 7.14 18.61 -2.24
CA GLU A 411 6.39 19.15 -3.39
C GLU A 411 6.23 18.05 -4.44
N LEU A 412 5.00 17.68 -4.73
CA LEU A 412 4.67 16.63 -5.70
C LEU A 412 4.62 17.23 -7.10
N SER A 413 5.54 16.82 -7.95
CA SER A 413 5.67 17.36 -9.31
C SER A 413 5.10 16.44 -10.39
N GLY A 414 5.01 15.12 -10.13
CA GLY A 414 4.46 14.17 -11.06
C GLY A 414 3.66 13.05 -10.40
N ILE A 415 2.69 12.51 -11.12
CA ILE A 415 1.90 11.33 -10.71
C ILE A 415 1.94 10.30 -11.83
N MET A 416 2.20 9.05 -11.48
CA MET A 416 2.21 7.91 -12.38
C MET A 416 1.00 7.00 -12.13
N TYR A 417 0.31 6.60 -13.18
CA TYR A 417 -0.67 5.52 -13.14
C TYR A 417 -0.17 4.38 -14.01
N GLY A 418 0.12 3.22 -13.40
CA GLY A 418 0.68 2.07 -14.08
C GLY A 418 -0.11 0.79 -13.84
N GLY A 419 -0.43 0.08 -14.91
CA GLY A 419 -1.12 -1.20 -14.90
C GLY A 419 -0.39 -2.25 -15.72
N ARG A 420 -0.86 -3.49 -15.64
CA ARG A 420 -0.44 -4.57 -16.51
C ARG A 420 -1.36 -4.59 -17.73
N ASP A 421 -0.88 -4.04 -18.85
CA ASP A 421 -1.61 -3.93 -20.10
C ASP A 421 -0.76 -4.51 -21.25
N ALA A 422 -1.02 -5.75 -21.64
CA ALA A 422 -0.26 -6.41 -22.69
C ALA A 422 -0.52 -5.83 -24.09
N LYS A 423 -1.58 -5.02 -24.27
CA LYS A 423 -2.11 -4.74 -25.62
C LYS A 423 -2.21 -3.28 -26.00
N ALA A 424 -2.66 -2.40 -25.12
CA ALA A 424 -3.14 -1.08 -25.53
C ALA A 424 -2.16 0.06 -25.25
N TYR A 425 -1.67 0.18 -24.00
CA TYR A 425 -0.89 1.34 -23.60
C TYR A 425 0.60 1.21 -23.93
N VAL A 426 1.16 2.31 -24.43
CA VAL A 426 2.61 2.47 -24.63
C VAL A 426 3.36 2.48 -23.30
N PRO A 427 4.69 2.23 -23.27
CA PRO A 427 5.46 2.14 -22.04
C PRO A 427 5.40 3.38 -21.14
N VAL A 428 5.39 4.56 -21.72
CA VAL A 428 5.23 5.84 -21.01
C VAL A 428 4.59 6.87 -21.93
N GLN A 429 3.67 7.66 -21.35
CA GLN A 429 3.07 8.83 -22.01
C GLN A 429 2.64 9.85 -20.98
N GLN A 430 2.71 11.14 -21.33
CA GLN A 430 2.23 12.24 -20.50
C GLN A 430 0.79 12.62 -20.89
N SER A 431 -0.03 12.97 -19.91
CA SER A 431 -1.39 13.50 -20.17
C SER A 431 -1.35 14.89 -20.82
N PHE A 432 -2.43 15.27 -21.50
CA PHE A 432 -2.56 16.62 -22.06
C PHE A 432 -2.74 17.68 -20.97
N ASP A 433 -3.50 17.33 -19.94
CA ASP A 433 -3.79 18.15 -18.77
C ASP A 433 -4.14 17.25 -17.57
N TRP A 434 -4.44 17.87 -16.43
CA TRP A 434 -4.81 17.18 -15.19
C TRP A 434 -6.05 16.30 -15.37
N CYS A 435 -7.12 16.85 -15.95
CA CYS A 435 -8.39 16.13 -16.10
C CYS A 435 -8.25 14.92 -17.02
N HIS A 436 -7.52 15.09 -18.14
CA HIS A 436 -7.20 13.99 -19.03
C HIS A 436 -6.41 12.90 -18.30
N GLY A 437 -5.39 13.25 -17.51
CA GLY A 437 -4.58 12.30 -16.76
C GLY A 437 -5.38 11.53 -15.71
N ILE A 438 -6.19 12.23 -14.91
CA ILE A 438 -7.05 11.60 -13.89
C ILE A 438 -8.03 10.61 -14.53
N ILE A 439 -8.61 10.94 -15.67
CA ILE A 439 -9.61 10.09 -16.30
C ILE A 439 -8.99 9.01 -17.19
N ALA A 440 -8.15 9.41 -18.16
CA ALA A 440 -7.62 8.49 -19.16
C ALA A 440 -6.62 7.48 -18.58
N TYR A 441 -5.87 7.85 -17.53
CA TYR A 441 -4.87 6.98 -16.92
C TYR A 441 -5.28 6.49 -15.53
N GLY A 442 -5.80 7.37 -14.67
CA GLY A 442 -6.20 7.03 -13.30
C GLY A 442 -7.52 6.26 -13.24
N ALA A 443 -8.63 6.88 -13.61
CA ALA A 443 -9.96 6.27 -13.55
C ALA A 443 -10.12 5.10 -14.55
N SER A 444 -9.36 5.12 -15.65
CA SER A 444 -9.33 4.07 -16.69
C SER A 444 -8.21 3.05 -16.49
N LEU A 445 -7.59 3.02 -15.31
CA LEU A 445 -6.53 2.06 -15.02
C LEU A 445 -7.08 0.63 -15.09
N GLU A 446 -6.50 -0.18 -15.96
CA GLU A 446 -6.75 -1.62 -16.07
C GLU A 446 -5.51 -2.39 -15.66
N THR A 447 -5.72 -3.59 -15.13
CA THR A 447 -4.66 -4.57 -14.90
C THR A 447 -5.13 -5.94 -15.37
N GLU A 448 -4.25 -6.73 -15.97
CA GLU A 448 -4.56 -8.11 -16.29
C GLU A 448 -4.49 -8.98 -15.05
N THR A 449 -5.44 -9.92 -14.95
CA THR A 449 -5.43 -10.94 -13.89
C THR A 449 -4.16 -11.78 -13.94
N THR A 450 -3.66 -12.16 -12.77
CA THR A 450 -2.46 -12.98 -12.60
C THR A 450 -2.83 -14.30 -11.91
N PHE A 451 -1.88 -15.24 -11.84
CA PHE A 451 -2.04 -16.50 -11.09
C PHE A 451 -2.50 -16.34 -9.63
N ALA A 452 -2.33 -15.16 -9.05
CA ALA A 452 -2.83 -14.84 -7.71
C ALA A 452 -4.35 -14.63 -7.65
N THR A 453 -5.03 -14.59 -8.81
CA THR A 453 -6.48 -14.42 -8.93
C THR A 453 -7.10 -15.72 -9.39
N ILE A 454 -8.10 -16.21 -8.67
CA ILE A 454 -8.87 -17.41 -9.09
C ILE A 454 -9.63 -17.07 -10.37
N GLY A 455 -9.30 -17.73 -11.49
CA GLY A 455 -9.92 -17.49 -12.79
C GLY A 455 -8.94 -17.63 -13.97
N GLN A 456 -9.27 -17.00 -15.10
CA GLN A 456 -8.40 -16.97 -16.27
C GLN A 456 -7.32 -15.89 -16.11
N GLU A 457 -6.08 -16.23 -16.45
CA GLU A 457 -4.96 -15.29 -16.53
C GLU A 457 -5.09 -14.39 -17.75
N GLY A 458 -4.60 -13.13 -17.64
CA GLY A 458 -4.55 -12.18 -18.76
C GLY A 458 -5.88 -11.53 -19.13
N VAL A 459 -6.88 -11.60 -18.25
CA VAL A 459 -8.15 -10.89 -18.44
C VAL A 459 -8.03 -9.46 -17.90
N PRO A 460 -8.30 -8.42 -18.71
CA PRO A 460 -8.28 -7.04 -18.22
C PRO A 460 -9.41 -6.78 -17.21
N GLU A 461 -9.04 -6.26 -16.06
CA GLU A 461 -9.96 -5.80 -15.02
C GLU A 461 -9.69 -4.33 -14.69
N ILE A 462 -10.75 -3.55 -14.48
CA ILE A 462 -10.63 -2.16 -14.03
C ILE A 462 -10.19 -2.16 -12.56
N ASN A 463 -9.15 -1.41 -12.29
CA ASN A 463 -8.68 -1.12 -10.93
C ASN A 463 -8.45 0.39 -10.79
N MET A 464 -9.54 1.13 -10.73
CA MET A 464 -9.57 2.59 -10.66
C MET A 464 -8.51 3.13 -9.72
N MET A 465 -7.54 3.89 -10.24
CA MET A 465 -6.45 4.54 -9.49
C MET A 465 -5.69 3.59 -8.53
N SER A 466 -5.75 2.27 -8.76
CA SER A 466 -5.20 1.25 -7.84
C SER A 466 -5.80 1.30 -6.42
N ILE A 467 -6.93 1.95 -6.21
CA ILE A 467 -7.55 2.21 -4.90
C ILE A 467 -8.87 1.47 -4.69
N GLN A 468 -9.42 0.83 -5.73
CA GLN A 468 -10.76 0.25 -5.75
C GLN A 468 -11.06 -0.69 -4.56
N ASP A 469 -10.09 -1.49 -4.15
CA ASP A 469 -10.23 -2.42 -3.01
C ASP A 469 -10.30 -1.72 -1.64
N PHE A 470 -9.97 -0.42 -1.58
CA PHE A 470 -9.83 0.33 -0.33
C PHE A 470 -10.81 1.48 -0.19
N ILE A 471 -11.56 1.77 -1.24
CA ILE A 471 -12.43 2.94 -1.31
C ILE A 471 -13.57 2.83 -0.28
N SER A 472 -13.78 3.88 0.50
CA SER A 472 -14.78 3.96 1.56
C SER A 472 -15.82 5.04 1.34
N ILE A 473 -15.82 5.60 0.12
CA ILE A 473 -16.76 6.59 -0.39
C ILE A 473 -17.30 6.11 -1.74
N PRO A 474 -18.37 6.70 -2.30
CA PRO A 474 -18.83 6.38 -3.65
C PRO A 474 -17.70 6.55 -4.68
N MET A 475 -17.60 5.62 -5.64
CA MET A 475 -16.49 5.59 -6.60
C MET A 475 -16.44 6.83 -7.50
N GLY A 476 -17.58 7.30 -7.99
CA GLY A 476 -17.64 8.52 -8.78
C GLY A 476 -17.26 9.76 -7.97
N GLN A 477 -17.54 9.75 -6.66
CA GLN A 477 -17.09 10.82 -5.77
C GLN A 477 -15.57 10.86 -5.62
N ASN A 478 -14.91 9.69 -5.59
CA ASN A 478 -13.45 9.64 -5.57
C ASN A 478 -12.86 10.27 -6.85
N VAL A 479 -13.42 9.96 -8.00
CA VAL A 479 -13.00 10.60 -9.28
C VAL A 479 -13.19 12.12 -9.22
N ARG A 480 -14.35 12.60 -8.73
CA ARG A 480 -14.59 14.05 -8.54
C ARG A 480 -13.60 14.70 -7.60
N ASN A 481 -13.27 14.05 -6.46
CA ASN A 481 -12.29 14.57 -5.51
C ASN A 481 -10.93 14.81 -6.17
N ASN A 482 -10.47 13.85 -6.98
CA ASN A 482 -9.21 13.97 -7.73
C ASN A 482 -9.28 15.09 -8.78
N LEU A 483 -10.38 15.20 -9.54
CA LEU A 483 -10.57 16.28 -10.51
C LEU A 483 -10.56 17.65 -9.85
N GLU A 484 -11.30 17.82 -8.75
CA GLU A 484 -11.41 19.09 -8.02
C GLU A 484 -10.12 19.47 -7.27
N PHE A 485 -9.34 18.48 -6.82
CA PHE A 485 -8.07 18.73 -6.16
C PHE A 485 -7.11 19.51 -7.07
N GLY A 486 -6.91 19.05 -8.30
CA GLY A 486 -5.99 19.70 -9.23
C GLY A 486 -6.44 21.09 -9.69
N LYS A 487 -7.75 21.35 -9.76
CA LYS A 487 -8.29 22.67 -10.09
C LYS A 487 -7.98 23.76 -9.05
N LYS A 488 -7.65 23.36 -7.82
CA LYS A 488 -7.32 24.26 -6.70
C LYS A 488 -5.84 24.58 -6.59
N LEU A 489 -5.01 23.99 -7.45
CA LEU A 489 -3.56 24.19 -7.45
C LEU A 489 -3.17 25.27 -8.47
N GLU A 490 -2.14 26.04 -8.15
CA GLU A 490 -1.52 26.97 -9.09
C GLU A 490 -0.88 26.21 -10.26
N LYS A 491 -0.15 25.15 -9.93
CA LYS A 491 0.43 24.20 -10.88
C LYS A 491 0.13 22.77 -10.42
N ALA A 492 -0.75 22.10 -11.11
CA ALA A 492 -1.04 20.70 -10.84
C ALA A 492 0.15 19.80 -11.23
N PRO A 493 0.44 18.71 -10.48
CA PRO A 493 1.41 17.71 -10.89
C PRO A 493 1.16 17.18 -12.29
N VAL A 494 2.21 16.91 -13.04
CA VAL A 494 2.09 16.30 -14.37
C VAL A 494 1.71 14.83 -14.23
N ILE A 495 0.69 14.38 -14.98
CA ILE A 495 0.24 13.00 -14.89
C ILE A 495 0.78 12.17 -16.05
N PHE A 496 1.28 10.98 -15.74
CA PHE A 496 1.83 10.02 -16.68
C PHE A 496 1.09 8.68 -16.60
N GLY A 497 0.80 8.12 -17.77
CA GLY A 497 0.44 6.71 -17.92
C GLY A 497 1.69 5.89 -18.17
N VAL A 498 1.88 4.81 -17.40
CA VAL A 498 3.03 3.91 -17.58
C VAL A 498 2.58 2.46 -17.74
N ASN A 499 3.31 1.69 -18.54
CA ASN A 499 3.02 0.28 -18.80
C ASN A 499 4.32 -0.51 -19.02
N TYR A 500 4.66 -1.36 -18.09
CA TYR A 500 5.88 -2.18 -18.15
C TYR A 500 5.64 -3.55 -18.81
N PHE A 501 4.41 -3.87 -19.22
CA PHE A 501 3.98 -5.21 -19.61
C PHE A 501 3.47 -5.32 -21.04
N LEU A 502 3.71 -4.28 -21.87
CA LEU A 502 3.32 -4.30 -23.28
C LEU A 502 4.01 -5.47 -24.00
N ARG A 503 3.22 -6.21 -24.79
CA ARG A 503 3.72 -7.35 -25.56
C ARG A 503 3.75 -7.03 -27.05
N ASP A 504 4.73 -7.57 -27.72
CA ASP A 504 4.78 -7.62 -29.17
C ASP A 504 3.61 -8.48 -29.68
N LYS A 505 2.84 -7.95 -30.63
CA LYS A 505 1.63 -8.62 -31.15
C LYS A 505 1.93 -9.86 -31.96
N ASP A 506 3.12 -9.94 -32.55
CA ASP A 506 3.48 -11.00 -33.49
C ASP A 506 4.06 -12.24 -32.77
N ASN A 507 4.80 -12.02 -31.67
CA ASN A 507 5.49 -13.10 -30.96
C ASN A 507 5.11 -13.23 -29.49
N GLY A 508 4.27 -12.32 -28.94
CA GLY A 508 3.77 -12.34 -27.57
C GLY A 508 4.82 -12.03 -26.48
N LYS A 509 6.06 -11.70 -26.83
CA LYS A 509 7.12 -11.36 -25.87
C LYS A 509 6.96 -9.92 -25.38
N PHE A 510 7.46 -9.63 -24.19
CA PHE A 510 7.53 -8.26 -23.71
C PHE A 510 8.42 -7.40 -24.62
N VAL A 511 7.94 -6.20 -24.95
CA VAL A 511 8.72 -5.21 -25.72
C VAL A 511 9.68 -4.39 -24.86
N ASN A 512 9.55 -4.50 -23.54
CA ASN A 512 10.41 -3.83 -22.57
C ASN A 512 11.20 -4.85 -21.75
N THR A 513 12.36 -4.45 -21.26
CA THR A 513 13.02 -5.13 -20.15
C THR A 513 12.56 -4.50 -18.82
N ILE A 514 12.78 -5.21 -17.71
CA ILE A 514 12.43 -4.70 -16.37
C ILE A 514 13.19 -3.43 -16.00
N GLN A 515 14.37 -3.22 -16.58
CA GLN A 515 15.25 -2.07 -16.34
C GLN A 515 14.81 -0.80 -17.09
N ASP A 516 14.07 -0.93 -18.18
CA ASP A 516 13.65 0.18 -19.03
C ASP A 516 12.81 1.22 -18.28
N LYS A 517 12.10 0.79 -17.22
CA LYS A 517 11.32 1.70 -16.37
C LYS A 517 12.15 2.84 -15.78
N HIS A 518 13.45 2.64 -15.58
CA HIS A 518 14.35 3.71 -15.11
C HIS A 518 14.50 4.80 -16.18
N VAL A 519 14.59 4.42 -17.45
CA VAL A 519 14.64 5.36 -18.59
C VAL A 519 13.32 6.14 -18.68
N TRP A 520 12.17 5.45 -18.55
CA TRP A 520 10.87 6.11 -18.56
C TRP A 520 10.76 7.14 -17.42
N LEU A 521 11.27 6.81 -16.25
CA LEU A 521 11.25 7.69 -15.09
C LEU A 521 12.12 8.94 -15.29
N LYS A 522 13.32 8.79 -15.88
CA LYS A 522 14.17 9.92 -16.25
C LYS A 522 13.52 10.83 -17.30
N TRP A 523 12.86 10.25 -18.30
CA TRP A 523 12.11 11.04 -19.28
C TRP A 523 10.97 11.82 -18.61
N MET A 524 10.22 11.23 -17.70
CA MET A 524 9.15 11.91 -16.97
C MET A 524 9.72 13.09 -16.15
N GLU A 525 10.87 12.90 -15.50
CA GLU A 525 11.55 13.95 -14.75
C GLU A 525 11.90 15.15 -15.64
N LEU A 526 12.53 14.93 -16.78
CA LEU A 526 12.85 15.97 -17.75
C LEU A 526 11.57 16.66 -18.29
N ARG A 527 10.49 15.91 -18.49
CA ARG A 527 9.19 16.46 -18.93
C ARG A 527 8.57 17.41 -17.92
N VAL A 528 8.64 17.08 -16.64
CA VAL A 528 8.14 17.96 -15.55
C VAL A 528 8.81 19.33 -15.59
N HIS A 529 10.08 19.36 -15.97
CA HIS A 529 10.89 20.59 -16.06
C HIS A 529 10.96 21.21 -17.47
N ASN A 530 10.21 20.66 -18.45
CA ASN A 530 10.19 21.10 -19.85
C ASN A 530 11.58 21.10 -20.52
N GLU A 531 12.46 20.18 -20.13
CA GLU A 531 13.81 20.05 -20.68
C GLU A 531 13.88 19.17 -21.94
N VAL A 532 12.83 18.40 -22.19
CA VAL A 532 12.64 17.65 -23.45
C VAL A 532 11.27 17.94 -24.02
N GLU A 533 11.15 17.86 -25.33
CA GLU A 533 9.87 18.01 -26.02
C GLU A 533 9.11 16.67 -26.06
N ALA A 534 7.89 16.67 -26.57
CA ALA A 534 7.08 15.46 -26.72
C ALA A 534 6.23 15.51 -28.00
N ILE A 535 5.93 14.34 -28.53
CA ILE A 535 5.12 14.13 -29.73
C ILE A 535 3.65 14.02 -29.29
N LYS A 536 2.78 14.81 -29.89
CA LYS A 536 1.34 14.77 -29.59
C LYS A 536 0.66 13.62 -30.32
N SER A 537 0.29 12.57 -29.60
CA SER A 537 -0.47 11.42 -30.11
C SER A 537 -1.97 11.52 -29.73
N PRO A 538 -2.84 10.62 -30.24
CA PRO A 538 -4.24 10.55 -29.84
C PRO A 538 -4.47 10.26 -28.34
N THR A 539 -3.53 9.57 -27.68
CA THR A 539 -3.68 9.10 -26.30
C THR A 539 -2.92 9.94 -25.26
N GLY A 540 -1.99 10.79 -25.72
CA GLY A 540 -1.15 11.62 -24.84
C GLY A 540 0.07 12.15 -25.55
N LEU A 541 1.04 12.66 -24.80
CA LEU A 541 2.32 13.14 -25.29
C LEU A 541 3.37 12.03 -25.14
N LEU A 542 4.00 11.63 -26.27
CA LEU A 542 5.00 10.56 -26.34
C LEU A 542 6.42 11.13 -26.31
N PRO A 543 7.41 10.36 -25.80
CA PRO A 543 8.81 10.73 -25.90
C PRO A 543 9.27 10.74 -27.38
N LYS A 544 10.21 11.62 -27.70
CA LYS A 544 10.94 11.57 -28.99
C LYS A 544 11.99 10.46 -28.95
N TYR A 545 12.25 9.87 -30.11
CA TYR A 545 13.27 8.81 -30.26
C TYR A 545 14.66 9.27 -29.78
N GLU A 546 15.07 10.47 -30.17
CA GLU A 546 16.41 10.98 -29.84
C GLU A 546 16.62 11.15 -28.35
N ASP A 547 15.58 11.60 -27.62
CA ASP A 547 15.63 11.75 -26.17
C ASP A 547 15.77 10.37 -25.50
N LEU A 548 14.98 9.39 -25.93
CA LEU A 548 15.09 8.04 -25.39
C LEU A 548 16.41 7.38 -25.72
N ARG A 549 16.92 7.54 -26.93
CA ARG A 549 18.22 7.01 -27.33
C ARG A 549 19.33 7.55 -26.43
N ALA A 550 19.32 8.85 -26.16
CA ALA A 550 20.26 9.47 -25.23
C ALA A 550 20.12 8.92 -23.80
N LEU A 551 18.89 8.81 -23.29
CA LEU A 551 18.62 8.31 -21.95
C LEU A 551 18.96 6.82 -21.78
N PHE A 552 18.67 5.96 -22.76
CA PHE A 552 19.05 4.55 -22.72
C PHE A 552 20.57 4.36 -22.63
N ASN A 553 21.34 5.15 -23.38
CA ASN A 553 22.79 5.13 -23.28
C ASN A 553 23.27 5.66 -21.91
N GLN A 554 22.71 6.77 -21.44
CA GLN A 554 23.11 7.40 -20.17
C GLN A 554 22.77 6.56 -18.94
N VAL A 555 21.55 5.99 -18.89
CA VAL A 555 21.00 5.30 -17.71
C VAL A 555 21.40 3.83 -17.66
N LEU A 556 21.38 3.15 -18.83
CA LEU A 556 21.57 1.70 -18.92
C LEU A 556 22.85 1.30 -19.66
N GLY A 557 23.61 2.25 -20.23
CA GLY A 557 24.78 1.95 -21.06
C GLY A 557 24.43 1.10 -22.29
N ARG A 558 23.19 1.18 -22.78
CA ARG A 558 22.65 0.32 -23.83
C ARG A 558 22.23 1.15 -25.05
N GLU A 559 22.56 0.64 -26.24
CA GLU A 559 22.02 1.18 -27.48
C GLU A 559 20.51 0.97 -27.54
N TYR A 560 19.79 1.99 -28.00
CA TYR A 560 18.34 1.93 -28.22
C TYR A 560 18.06 2.06 -29.70
N LEU A 561 17.51 0.98 -30.28
CA LEU A 561 17.27 0.91 -31.71
C LEU A 561 15.94 1.59 -32.08
N LYS A 562 15.90 2.19 -33.25
CA LYS A 562 14.69 2.84 -33.77
C LYS A 562 13.54 1.85 -33.96
N GLU A 563 13.85 0.61 -34.31
CA GLU A 563 12.87 -0.49 -34.41
C GLU A 563 12.21 -0.80 -33.05
N ASP A 564 12.98 -0.78 -31.95
CA ASP A 564 12.44 -0.98 -30.60
C ASP A 564 11.51 0.17 -30.22
N TYR A 565 11.92 1.42 -30.52
CA TYR A 565 11.09 2.60 -30.31
C TYR A 565 9.75 2.50 -31.04
N VAL A 566 9.76 2.16 -32.34
CA VAL A 566 8.54 2.00 -33.13
C VAL A 566 7.64 0.91 -32.54
N LYS A 567 8.19 -0.24 -32.15
CA LYS A 567 7.43 -1.33 -31.50
C LYS A 567 6.81 -0.91 -30.19
N GLN A 568 7.53 -0.17 -29.36
CA GLN A 568 7.10 0.26 -28.04
C GLN A 568 6.06 1.38 -28.09
N PHE A 569 6.20 2.33 -29.03
CA PHE A 569 5.38 3.55 -29.06
C PHE A 569 4.36 3.60 -30.21
N THR A 570 4.20 2.52 -30.98
CA THR A 570 3.09 2.40 -31.94
C THR A 570 1.75 2.49 -31.22
N ILE A 571 0.90 3.44 -31.63
CA ILE A 571 -0.47 3.56 -31.15
C ILE A 571 -1.33 2.48 -31.78
N ARG A 572 -1.85 1.59 -30.96
CA ARG A 572 -2.72 0.45 -31.34
C ARG A 572 -4.17 0.88 -31.22
N VAL A 573 -4.74 1.40 -32.31
CA VAL A 573 -6.06 2.04 -32.26
C VAL A 573 -7.17 1.07 -31.87
N PRO A 574 -7.27 -0.15 -32.44
CA PRO A 574 -8.34 -1.09 -32.07
C PRO A 574 -8.33 -1.44 -30.58
N GLU A 575 -7.15 -1.70 -30.00
CA GLU A 575 -6.99 -2.08 -28.61
C GLU A 575 -7.34 -0.92 -27.67
N ASN A 576 -6.95 0.31 -28.02
CA ASN A 576 -7.32 1.51 -27.27
C ASN A 576 -8.84 1.79 -27.33
N LEU A 577 -9.48 1.62 -28.48
CA LEU A 577 -10.93 1.77 -28.61
C LEU A 577 -11.67 0.72 -27.78
N ALA A 578 -11.24 -0.55 -27.84
CA ALA A 578 -11.81 -1.62 -27.01
C ALA A 578 -11.65 -1.35 -25.51
N LYS A 579 -10.50 -0.78 -25.08
CA LYS A 579 -10.30 -0.35 -23.70
C LYS A 579 -11.29 0.74 -23.30
N ILE A 580 -11.47 1.78 -24.11
CA ILE A 580 -12.43 2.84 -23.84
C ILE A 580 -13.84 2.25 -23.67
N GLU A 581 -14.26 1.33 -24.53
CA GLU A 581 -15.58 0.67 -24.44
C GLU A 581 -15.74 -0.12 -23.13
N ARG A 582 -14.72 -0.88 -22.70
CA ARG A 582 -14.74 -1.61 -21.41
C ARG A 582 -14.86 -0.65 -20.23
N VAL A 583 -14.08 0.44 -20.23
CA VAL A 583 -14.11 1.45 -19.17
C VAL A 583 -15.48 2.11 -19.10
N GLN A 584 -16.04 2.57 -20.24
CA GLN A 584 -17.36 3.19 -20.28
C GLN A 584 -18.45 2.25 -19.75
N ARG A 585 -18.44 0.98 -20.19
CA ARG A 585 -19.37 -0.04 -19.72
C ARG A 585 -19.27 -0.26 -18.21
N PHE A 586 -18.05 -0.40 -17.69
CA PHE A 586 -17.82 -0.57 -16.24
C PHE A 586 -18.46 0.56 -15.44
N TYR A 587 -18.21 1.81 -15.81
CA TYR A 587 -18.76 2.96 -15.09
C TYR A 587 -20.27 3.07 -15.25
N GLN A 588 -20.84 2.77 -16.41
CA GLN A 588 -22.28 2.77 -16.64
C GLN A 588 -23.02 1.71 -15.82
N GLU A 589 -22.45 0.53 -15.69
CA GLU A 589 -23.10 -0.61 -15.03
C GLU A 589 -22.86 -0.64 -13.51
N ASN A 590 -21.70 -0.16 -13.04
CA ASN A 590 -21.26 -0.37 -11.66
C ASN A 590 -21.13 0.91 -10.81
N VAL A 591 -21.12 2.11 -11.42
CA VAL A 591 -20.86 3.36 -10.71
C VAL A 591 -21.97 4.37 -10.98
N SER A 592 -22.99 4.35 -10.13
CA SER A 592 -24.21 5.17 -10.29
C SER A 592 -23.98 6.68 -10.18
N ASP A 593 -22.88 7.10 -9.54
CA ASP A 593 -22.50 8.50 -9.32
C ASP A 593 -21.34 8.96 -10.21
N THR A 594 -21.13 8.33 -11.37
CA THR A 594 -20.06 8.67 -12.31
C THR A 594 -20.16 10.13 -12.77
N PRO A 595 -19.06 10.92 -12.68
CA PRO A 595 -19.06 12.28 -13.21
C PRO A 595 -19.16 12.30 -14.74
N LEU A 596 -19.93 13.23 -15.29
CA LEU A 596 -20.11 13.37 -16.74
C LEU A 596 -18.81 13.66 -17.48
N GLU A 597 -17.90 14.36 -16.85
CA GLU A 597 -16.56 14.67 -17.35
C GLU A 597 -15.79 13.39 -17.76
N LEU A 598 -16.01 12.27 -17.05
CA LEU A 598 -15.38 11.00 -17.40
C LEU A 598 -15.78 10.55 -18.82
N PHE A 599 -17.07 10.54 -19.10
CA PHE A 599 -17.56 10.15 -20.43
C PHE A 599 -17.14 11.15 -21.51
N GLY A 600 -17.12 12.45 -21.19
CA GLY A 600 -16.68 13.50 -22.11
C GLY A 600 -15.22 13.35 -22.53
N ILE A 601 -14.32 13.09 -21.60
CA ILE A 601 -12.89 12.91 -21.89
C ILE A 601 -12.64 11.61 -22.67
N LEU A 602 -13.31 10.52 -22.30
CA LEU A 602 -13.21 9.25 -23.04
C LEU A 602 -13.75 9.38 -24.47
N TYR A 603 -14.84 10.11 -24.65
CA TYR A 603 -15.39 10.43 -25.98
C TYR A 603 -14.37 11.22 -26.82
N LEU A 604 -13.76 12.27 -26.27
CA LEU A 604 -12.75 13.05 -26.98
C LEU A 604 -11.51 12.20 -27.33
N GLN A 605 -11.10 11.28 -26.48
CA GLN A 605 -10.00 10.37 -26.81
C GLN A 605 -10.39 9.40 -27.93
N ARG A 606 -11.61 8.87 -27.90
CA ARG A 606 -12.14 8.02 -28.97
C ARG A 606 -12.14 8.75 -30.30
N GLU A 607 -12.61 10.00 -30.35
CA GLU A 607 -12.63 10.82 -31.56
C GLU A 607 -11.22 11.09 -32.12
N ARG A 608 -10.23 11.36 -31.23
CA ARG A 608 -8.83 11.50 -31.66
C ARG A 608 -8.27 10.23 -32.28
N LEU A 609 -8.58 9.08 -31.68
CA LEU A 609 -8.16 7.76 -32.19
C LEU A 609 -8.79 7.46 -33.55
N LEU A 610 -10.10 7.71 -33.73
CA LEU A 610 -10.80 7.48 -35.00
C LEU A 610 -10.25 8.36 -36.13
N LYS A 611 -10.03 9.65 -35.86
CA LYS A 611 -9.42 10.58 -36.83
C LYS A 611 -8.00 10.14 -37.22
N ALA A 612 -7.21 9.67 -36.25
CA ALA A 612 -5.87 9.16 -36.53
C ALA A 612 -5.94 7.87 -37.36
N LYS A 613 -6.89 6.97 -37.05
CA LYS A 613 -7.13 5.74 -37.82
C LYS A 613 -7.50 6.04 -39.30
N GLU A 614 -8.36 6.99 -39.53
CA GLU A 614 -8.75 7.41 -40.91
C GLU A 614 -7.54 7.86 -41.74
N ARG A 615 -6.57 8.51 -41.08
CA ARG A 615 -5.39 9.06 -41.73
C ARG A 615 -4.24 8.04 -41.87
N PHE A 616 -4.02 7.20 -40.87
CA PHE A 616 -2.80 6.40 -40.73
C PHE A 616 -3.04 4.89 -40.55
N GLY A 617 -4.30 4.46 -40.44
CA GLY A 617 -4.65 3.05 -40.21
C GLY A 617 -4.71 2.64 -38.73
N ASP A 618 -4.74 1.32 -38.51
CA ASP A 618 -5.00 0.74 -37.17
C ASP A 618 -3.80 0.78 -36.21
N TYR A 619 -2.59 0.71 -36.77
CA TYR A 619 -1.33 0.67 -36.00
C TYR A 619 -0.44 1.81 -36.47
N ILE A 620 -0.34 2.85 -35.66
CA ILE A 620 0.24 4.13 -36.08
C ILE A 620 1.60 4.32 -35.44
N SER A 621 2.66 4.33 -36.25
CA SER A 621 4.02 4.66 -35.78
C SER A 621 4.05 6.05 -35.16
N PRO A 622 4.81 6.25 -34.05
CA PRO A 622 4.98 7.57 -33.46
C PRO A 622 5.52 8.62 -34.45
N GLU A 623 6.29 8.21 -35.45
CA GLU A 623 6.83 9.08 -36.50
C GLU A 623 5.73 9.78 -37.32
N ASN A 624 4.55 9.19 -37.45
CA ASN A 624 3.43 9.79 -38.17
C ASN A 624 2.85 11.05 -37.46
N PHE A 625 3.24 11.28 -36.22
CA PHE A 625 2.80 12.42 -35.42
C PHE A 625 3.86 13.52 -35.28
N GLU A 626 5.08 13.33 -35.84
CA GLU A 626 6.19 14.30 -35.78
C GLU A 626 6.07 15.46 -36.79
N GLY A 627 4.98 15.52 -37.58
CA GLY A 627 4.75 16.52 -38.61
C GLY A 627 3.87 17.70 -38.22
#